data_3d236db79a37aac0fb81ddea2e697d0d
#
_entry.id   3d236db79a37aac0fb81ddea2e697d0d
#
_cell.length_a   1.000
_cell.length_b   1.000
_cell.length_c   1.000
_cell.angle_alpha   90.00
_cell.angle_beta   90.00
_cell.angle_gamma   90.00
#
_symmetry.space_group_name_H-M   'P 1'
#
loop_
_entity.id
_entity.type
_entity.pdbx_description
1 polymer ?
#
loop_
_entity_poly.entity_id
_entity_poly.type
_entity_poly.pdbx_seq_one_letter_code
_entity_poly.pdbx_strand_id
1 'polypeptide(L)'
;MKSDFAPPIGKITKIDGQCISLIGNDIDTDRIIPARFLKCVNFDSLGESVFEDDRKTLKGKHPFDLEENKNASILIVNSNFGCGSSREHAPQALMRWGIKAIIGESFADIFYSNCIAIGIPCFTLPKKSIEEIQNYCDNQSLFLSLIHI
;
A
#
# COMPACT_ATOMS: atom_id res chain seq x y z
N MET A 1 -2.73 -4.95 13.95
CA MET A 1 -1.43 -4.78 13.31
C MET A 1 -0.68 -6.10 13.23
N LYS A 2 0.12 -6.28 12.21
CA LYS A 2 0.91 -7.50 12.04
C LYS A 2 2.15 -7.47 12.94
N SER A 3 2.40 -8.56 13.66
CA SER A 3 3.45 -8.63 14.66
C SER A 3 4.79 -9.18 14.15
N ASP A 4 4.80 -9.78 12.97
CA ASP A 4 5.94 -10.50 12.41
C ASP A 4 6.53 -9.82 11.17
N PHE A 5 6.60 -8.47 11.22
CA PHE A 5 7.25 -7.72 10.16
C PHE A 5 8.72 -8.12 9.99
N ALA A 6 9.11 -8.42 8.77
CA ALA A 6 10.50 -8.64 8.39
C ALA A 6 10.75 -7.97 7.04
N PRO A 7 11.79 -7.12 6.92
CA PRO A 7 12.12 -6.51 5.64
C PRO A 7 12.60 -7.55 4.64
N PRO A 8 12.40 -7.33 3.33
CA PRO A 8 12.90 -8.23 2.30
C PRO A 8 14.43 -8.34 2.34
N ILE A 9 14.95 -9.56 2.14
CA ILE A 9 16.39 -9.82 2.07
C ILE A 9 16.71 -10.35 0.68
N GLY A 10 17.61 -9.65 -0.01
CA GLY A 10 18.07 -10.07 -1.34
C GLY A 10 17.07 -9.81 -2.44
N LYS A 11 17.18 -10.59 -3.52
CA LYS A 11 16.35 -10.41 -4.72
C LYS A 11 14.96 -11.01 -4.52
N ILE A 12 13.93 -10.20 -4.76
CA ILE A 12 12.54 -10.67 -4.72
C ILE A 12 12.20 -11.26 -6.09
N THR A 13 11.84 -12.54 -6.12
CA THR A 13 11.45 -13.22 -7.36
C THR A 13 9.97 -13.56 -7.42
N LYS A 14 9.28 -13.59 -6.27
CA LYS A 14 7.86 -13.94 -6.19
C LYS A 14 7.22 -13.28 -4.99
N ILE A 15 6.01 -12.76 -5.18
CA ILE A 15 5.16 -12.26 -4.11
C ILE A 15 3.77 -12.84 -4.30
N ASP A 16 3.27 -13.51 -3.28
CA ASP A 16 1.90 -14.04 -3.23
C ASP A 16 1.15 -13.35 -2.11
N GLY A 17 -0.13 -13.10 -2.29
CA GLY A 17 -0.92 -12.59 -1.20
C GLY A 17 -2.33 -12.18 -1.58
N GLN A 18 -3.09 -11.89 -0.55
CA GLN A 18 -4.42 -11.33 -0.67
C GLN A 18 -4.32 -9.87 -1.08
N CYS A 19 -5.20 -9.46 -1.98
CA CYS A 19 -5.27 -8.07 -2.45
C CYS A 19 -6.17 -7.23 -1.56
N ILE A 20 -5.81 -5.97 -1.40
CA ILE A 20 -6.64 -4.94 -0.78
C ILE A 20 -6.75 -3.78 -1.77
N SER A 21 -7.97 -3.34 -2.03
CA SER A 21 -8.25 -2.27 -3.00
C SER A 21 -8.47 -0.94 -2.29
N LEU A 22 -7.82 0.09 -2.80
CA LEU A 22 -8.02 1.46 -2.34
C LEU A 22 -8.37 2.32 -3.55
N ILE A 23 -9.66 2.59 -3.72
CA ILE A 23 -10.19 3.28 -4.90
C ILE A 23 -10.03 4.80 -4.78
N GLY A 24 -9.55 5.40 -5.85
CA GLY A 24 -9.38 6.86 -5.96
C GLY A 24 -8.06 7.24 -6.59
N ASN A 25 -8.09 8.34 -7.35
CA ASN A 25 -6.88 8.90 -7.93
C ASN A 25 -6.22 9.90 -6.98
N ASP A 26 -4.95 10.20 -7.22
CA ASP A 26 -4.22 11.25 -6.51
C ASP A 26 -4.21 11.10 -4.98
N ILE A 27 -4.11 9.86 -4.52
CA ILE A 27 -3.95 9.60 -3.09
C ILE A 27 -2.52 10.00 -2.71
N ASP A 28 -2.40 11.11 -1.98
CA ASP A 28 -1.12 11.71 -1.69
C ASP A 28 -0.44 11.14 -0.44
N THR A 29 0.81 11.49 -0.26
CA THR A 29 1.60 10.98 0.86
C THR A 29 1.07 11.42 2.21
N ASP A 30 0.40 12.58 2.31
CA ASP A 30 -0.20 13.04 3.55
C ASP A 30 -1.42 12.21 3.96
N ARG A 31 -2.17 11.68 2.98
CA ARG A 31 -3.24 10.71 3.26
C ARG A 31 -2.68 9.36 3.69
N ILE A 32 -1.59 8.91 3.05
CA ILE A 32 -0.96 7.64 3.41
C ILE A 32 -0.42 7.70 4.85
N ILE A 33 0.28 8.75 5.19
CA ILE A 33 0.77 9.00 6.54
C ILE A 33 0.72 10.50 6.86
N PRO A 34 -0.15 10.93 7.78
CA PRO A 34 -0.29 12.35 8.11
C PRO A 34 1.01 12.98 8.61
N ALA A 35 1.19 14.27 8.31
CA ALA A 35 2.43 15.00 8.62
C ALA A 35 2.82 14.97 10.10
N ARG A 36 1.87 14.84 11.02
CA ARG A 36 2.15 14.79 12.46
C ARG A 36 2.99 13.57 12.86
N PHE A 37 3.04 12.53 12.02
CA PHE A 37 3.83 11.32 12.27
C PHE A 37 5.26 11.41 11.73
N LEU A 38 5.62 12.49 11.04
CA LEU A 38 6.95 12.65 10.46
C LEU A 38 8.04 12.94 11.50
N LYS A 39 7.66 13.24 12.73
CA LYS A 39 8.59 13.52 13.83
C LYS A 39 9.00 12.26 14.59
N CYS A 40 8.54 11.09 14.19
CA CYS A 40 8.89 9.86 14.87
C CYS A 40 10.40 9.58 14.74
N VAL A 41 10.98 9.04 15.81
CA VAL A 41 12.41 8.74 15.87
C VAL A 41 12.77 7.52 15.03
N ASN A 42 11.81 6.58 14.91
CA ASN A 42 11.94 5.39 14.09
C ASN A 42 10.62 5.08 13.39
N PHE A 43 10.64 4.12 12.48
CA PHE A 43 9.47 3.78 11.67
C PHE A 43 8.60 2.65 12.25
N ASP A 44 8.96 2.08 13.39
CA ASP A 44 8.37 0.83 13.87
C ASP A 44 6.86 0.90 14.09
N SER A 45 6.34 2.04 14.54
CA SER A 45 4.90 2.21 14.81
C SER A 45 4.11 2.80 13.65
N LEU A 46 4.76 3.15 12.53
CA LEU A 46 4.08 3.82 11.44
C LEU A 46 2.96 2.99 10.80
N GLY A 47 3.09 1.67 10.80
CA GLY A 47 2.08 0.79 10.23
C GLY A 47 0.70 0.95 10.89
N GLU A 48 0.65 1.26 12.16
CA GLU A 48 -0.60 1.47 12.88
C GLU A 48 -1.30 2.76 12.46
N SER A 49 -0.54 3.72 11.95
CA SER A 49 -1.02 5.06 11.62
C SER A 49 -1.28 5.26 10.12
N VAL A 50 -1.12 4.21 9.32
CA VAL A 50 -1.36 4.29 7.87
C VAL A 50 -2.81 4.70 7.59
N PHE A 51 -3.01 5.69 6.73
CA PHE A 51 -4.33 6.24 6.39
C PHE A 51 -5.16 6.66 7.60
N GLU A 52 -4.51 7.08 8.68
CA GLU A 52 -5.22 7.32 9.95
C GLU A 52 -6.37 8.31 9.84
N ASP A 53 -6.19 9.42 9.13
CA ASP A 53 -7.24 10.43 8.98
C ASP A 53 -8.42 9.90 8.16
N ASP A 54 -8.14 9.21 7.06
CA ASP A 54 -9.18 8.60 6.24
C ASP A 54 -9.93 7.52 7.01
N ARG A 55 -9.21 6.73 7.79
CA ARG A 55 -9.79 5.65 8.62
C ARG A 55 -10.72 6.22 9.70
N LYS A 56 -10.32 7.30 10.35
CA LYS A 56 -11.17 7.99 11.34
C LYS A 56 -12.43 8.55 10.70
N THR A 57 -12.31 9.14 9.52
CA THR A 57 -13.46 9.69 8.78
C THR A 57 -14.45 8.60 8.41
N LEU A 58 -13.97 7.44 7.99
CA LEU A 58 -14.81 6.32 7.58
C LEU A 58 -15.27 5.42 8.74
N LYS A 59 -14.85 5.69 9.97
CA LYS A 59 -15.33 5.04 11.18
C LYS A 59 -15.36 3.51 11.09
N GLY A 60 -14.22 2.91 10.73
CA GLY A 60 -14.08 1.46 10.65
C GLY A 60 -14.47 0.85 9.30
N LYS A 61 -14.93 1.65 8.36
CA LYS A 61 -15.30 1.17 7.00
C LYS A 61 -14.17 1.31 5.98
N HIS A 62 -13.05 1.89 6.37
CA HIS A 62 -11.88 1.99 5.48
C HIS A 62 -11.36 0.59 5.15
N PRO A 63 -10.91 0.33 3.90
CA PRO A 63 -10.38 -1.00 3.54
C PRO A 63 -9.34 -1.55 4.51
N PHE A 64 -8.46 -0.69 5.06
CA PHE A 64 -7.43 -1.11 6.01
C PHE A 64 -7.97 -1.44 7.41
N ASP A 65 -9.21 -1.11 7.71
CA ASP A 65 -9.86 -1.45 8.99
C ASP A 65 -10.74 -2.70 8.91
N LEU A 66 -11.04 -3.19 7.71
CA LEU A 66 -11.90 -4.36 7.54
C LEU A 66 -11.17 -5.63 7.99
N GLU A 67 -11.84 -6.44 8.79
CA GLU A 67 -11.26 -7.69 9.33
C GLU A 67 -10.83 -8.64 8.20
N GLU A 68 -11.60 -8.70 7.11
CA GLU A 68 -11.30 -9.53 5.95
C GLU A 68 -10.00 -9.14 5.24
N ASN A 69 -9.51 -7.91 5.44
CA ASN A 69 -8.31 -7.38 4.79
C ASN A 69 -7.07 -7.38 5.69
N LYS A 70 -7.19 -7.80 6.94
CA LYS A 70 -6.07 -7.64 7.89
C LYS A 70 -4.80 -8.39 7.50
N ASN A 71 -4.91 -9.43 6.70
CA ASN A 71 -3.75 -10.20 6.21
C ASN A 71 -3.37 -9.87 4.77
N ALA A 72 -4.01 -8.87 4.17
CA ALA A 72 -3.68 -8.47 2.81
C ALA A 72 -2.24 -7.96 2.70
N SER A 73 -1.60 -8.23 1.58
CA SER A 73 -0.21 -7.86 1.35
C SER A 73 0.04 -7.24 -0.03
N ILE A 74 -0.96 -7.21 -0.89
CA ILE A 74 -0.87 -6.60 -2.21
C ILE A 74 -1.90 -5.48 -2.31
N LEU A 75 -1.42 -4.25 -2.45
CA LEU A 75 -2.27 -3.06 -2.52
C LEU A 75 -2.58 -2.72 -3.97
N ILE A 76 -3.86 -2.55 -4.29
CA ILE A 76 -4.33 -2.17 -5.62
C ILE A 76 -4.80 -0.72 -5.58
N VAL A 77 -4.22 0.13 -6.43
CA VAL A 77 -4.51 1.57 -6.44
C VAL A 77 -4.79 2.08 -7.85
N ASN A 78 -5.29 3.30 -7.95
CA ASN A 78 -5.58 3.94 -9.23
C ASN A 78 -4.43 4.83 -9.68
N SER A 79 -4.73 5.99 -10.25
CA SER A 79 -3.75 6.86 -10.89
C SER A 79 -3.02 7.77 -9.88
N ASN A 80 -1.74 8.00 -10.15
CA ASN A 80 -0.90 8.96 -9.45
C ASN A 80 -0.83 8.73 -7.93
N PHE A 81 -0.68 7.48 -7.54
CA PHE A 81 -0.58 7.11 -6.11
C PHE A 81 0.74 7.59 -5.51
N GLY A 82 0.66 8.16 -4.31
CA GLY A 82 1.86 8.64 -3.62
C GLY A 82 2.31 10.04 -4.03
N CYS A 83 1.44 10.81 -4.70
CA CYS A 83 1.75 12.18 -5.08
C CYS A 83 1.92 13.11 -3.86
N GLY A 84 2.29 14.34 -4.10
CA GLY A 84 2.51 15.33 -3.04
C GLY A 84 3.94 15.31 -2.51
N SER A 85 4.10 15.61 -1.24
CA SER A 85 5.42 15.74 -0.62
C SER A 85 6.21 14.44 -0.64
N SER A 86 7.51 14.55 -0.95
CA SER A 86 8.41 13.40 -0.92
C SER A 86 8.67 12.98 0.53
N ARG A 87 8.11 11.83 0.92
CA ARG A 87 8.23 11.30 2.28
C ARG A 87 8.57 9.82 2.26
N GLU A 88 9.72 9.46 2.80
CA GLU A 88 10.09 8.06 3.01
C GLU A 88 9.12 7.37 3.97
N HIS A 89 8.49 8.13 4.86
CA HIS A 89 7.53 7.62 5.84
C HIS A 89 6.33 6.92 5.19
N ALA A 90 5.87 7.38 4.03
CA ALA A 90 4.70 6.79 3.36
C ALA A 90 4.97 5.34 2.92
N PRO A 91 6.02 5.02 2.15
CA PRO A 91 6.36 3.63 1.86
C PRO A 91 6.63 2.80 3.11
N GLN A 92 7.31 3.37 4.10
CA GLN A 92 7.60 2.69 5.37
C GLN A 92 6.30 2.31 6.11
N ALA A 93 5.33 3.21 6.16
CA ALA A 93 4.06 2.93 6.81
C ALA A 93 3.32 1.77 6.14
N LEU A 94 3.28 1.76 4.81
CA LEU A 94 2.65 0.66 4.07
C LEU A 94 3.36 -0.66 4.31
N MET A 95 4.70 -0.66 4.23
CA MET A 95 5.49 -1.86 4.45
C MET A 95 5.28 -2.42 5.86
N ARG A 96 5.27 -1.56 6.86
CA ARG A 96 5.11 -1.98 8.26
C ARG A 96 3.68 -2.42 8.57
N TRP A 97 2.70 -1.92 7.85
CA TRP A 97 1.34 -2.47 7.94
C TRP A 97 1.29 -3.90 7.37
N GLY A 98 2.15 -4.21 6.41
CA GLY A 98 2.25 -5.54 5.83
C GLY A 98 2.12 -5.60 4.31
N ILE A 99 2.15 -4.45 3.63
CA ILE A 99 2.11 -4.40 2.18
C ILE A 99 3.48 -4.82 1.62
N LYS A 100 3.48 -5.77 0.70
CA LYS A 100 4.69 -6.31 0.06
C LYS A 100 4.82 -5.94 -1.40
N ALA A 101 3.73 -5.54 -2.05
CA ALA A 101 3.71 -5.09 -3.44
C ALA A 101 2.55 -4.14 -3.67
N ILE A 102 2.69 -3.24 -4.63
CA ILE A 102 1.63 -2.31 -5.01
C ILE A 102 1.42 -2.42 -6.52
N ILE A 103 0.16 -2.55 -6.93
CA ILE A 103 -0.24 -2.58 -8.34
C ILE A 103 -1.16 -1.38 -8.58
N GLY A 104 -0.85 -0.56 -9.56
CA GLY A 104 -1.63 0.63 -9.83
C GLY A 104 -1.61 1.05 -11.29
N GLU A 105 -2.41 2.08 -11.61
CA GLU A 105 -2.39 2.68 -12.93
C GLU A 105 -1.11 3.48 -13.15
N SER A 106 -0.73 4.26 -12.15
CA SER A 106 0.51 5.04 -12.15
C SER A 106 0.89 5.45 -10.73
N PHE A 107 2.14 5.86 -10.57
CA PHE A 107 2.72 6.29 -9.29
C PHE A 107 3.48 7.60 -9.48
N ALA A 108 3.50 8.42 -8.43
CA ALA A 108 4.42 9.55 -8.40
C ALA A 108 5.88 9.04 -8.38
N ASP A 109 6.76 9.69 -9.13
CA ASP A 109 8.11 9.20 -9.37
C ASP A 109 8.92 8.97 -8.09
N ILE A 110 8.89 9.91 -7.17
CA ILE A 110 9.66 9.82 -5.94
C ILE A 110 9.10 8.72 -5.03
N PHE A 111 7.77 8.62 -4.94
CA PHE A 111 7.13 7.56 -4.18
C PHE A 111 7.52 6.18 -4.73
N TYR A 112 7.47 6.02 -6.05
CA TYR A 112 7.90 4.79 -6.73
C TYR A 112 9.35 4.43 -6.36
N SER A 113 10.25 5.40 -6.48
CA SER A 113 11.67 5.18 -6.17
C SER A 113 11.88 4.81 -4.70
N ASN A 114 11.17 5.45 -3.79
CA ASN A 114 11.27 5.15 -2.36
C ASN A 114 10.74 3.75 -2.04
N CYS A 115 9.67 3.31 -2.71
CA CYS A 115 9.16 1.94 -2.55
C CYS A 115 10.19 0.91 -2.99
N ILE A 116 10.77 1.10 -4.18
CA ILE A 116 11.78 0.18 -4.71
C ILE A 116 12.99 0.11 -3.78
N ALA A 117 13.42 1.24 -3.24
CA ALA A 117 14.58 1.31 -2.36
C ALA A 117 14.42 0.47 -1.08
N ILE A 118 13.21 0.32 -0.58
CA ILE A 118 12.94 -0.47 0.63
C ILE A 118 12.39 -1.87 0.33
N GLY A 119 12.31 -2.25 -0.96
CA GLY A 119 11.92 -3.61 -1.33
C GLY A 119 10.42 -3.81 -1.58
N ILE A 120 9.66 -2.75 -1.87
CA ILE A 120 8.27 -2.86 -2.30
C ILE A 120 8.23 -2.64 -3.82
N PRO A 121 8.08 -3.70 -4.63
CA PRO A 121 7.90 -3.52 -6.06
C PRO A 121 6.56 -2.87 -6.37
N CYS A 122 6.56 -1.98 -7.37
CA CYS A 122 5.37 -1.29 -7.86
C CYS A 122 5.17 -1.67 -9.31
N PHE A 123 3.99 -2.21 -9.63
CA PHE A 123 3.65 -2.67 -10.98
C PHE A 123 2.58 -1.76 -11.56
N THR A 124 2.70 -1.42 -12.84
CA THR A 124 1.68 -0.63 -13.52
C THR A 124 0.88 -1.49 -14.47
N LEU A 125 -0.44 -1.27 -14.48
CA LEU A 125 -1.38 -1.91 -15.39
C LEU A 125 -2.31 -0.87 -15.97
N PRO A 126 -2.90 -1.13 -17.15
CA PRO A 126 -3.92 -0.24 -17.72
C PRO A 126 -5.11 -0.06 -16.78
N LYS A 127 -5.76 1.08 -16.85
CA LYS A 127 -6.92 1.42 -16.03
C LYS A 127 -7.97 0.32 -16.02
N LYS A 128 -8.29 -0.24 -17.19
CA LYS A 128 -9.30 -1.30 -17.30
C LYS A 128 -8.93 -2.52 -16.47
N SER A 129 -7.67 -2.93 -16.51
CA SER A 129 -7.19 -4.07 -15.73
C SER A 129 -7.26 -3.79 -14.23
N ILE A 130 -6.90 -2.58 -13.81
CA ILE A 130 -6.99 -2.17 -12.40
C ILE A 130 -8.44 -2.22 -11.93
N GLU A 131 -9.37 -1.66 -12.71
CA GLU A 131 -10.80 -1.69 -12.36
C GLU A 131 -11.35 -3.10 -12.23
N GLU A 132 -10.95 -4.01 -13.11
CA GLU A 132 -11.34 -5.42 -13.03
C GLU A 132 -10.83 -6.07 -11.73
N ILE A 133 -9.56 -5.84 -11.39
CA ILE A 133 -8.98 -6.36 -10.15
C ILE A 133 -9.70 -5.79 -8.93
N GLN A 134 -9.99 -4.49 -8.93
CA GLN A 134 -10.70 -3.83 -7.82
C GLN A 134 -12.11 -4.39 -7.64
N ASN A 135 -12.82 -4.68 -8.73
CA ASN A 135 -14.14 -5.32 -8.64
C ASN A 135 -14.06 -6.70 -7.97
N TYR A 136 -13.04 -7.47 -8.28
CA TYR A 136 -12.84 -8.76 -7.61
C TYR A 136 -12.51 -8.58 -6.12
N CYS A 137 -11.68 -7.61 -5.78
CA CYS A 137 -11.35 -7.33 -4.37
C CYS A 137 -12.57 -6.94 -3.55
N ASP A 138 -13.48 -6.15 -4.14
CA ASP A 138 -14.67 -5.65 -3.46
C ASP A 138 -15.74 -6.73 -3.25
N ASN A 139 -15.81 -7.71 -4.14
CA ASN A 139 -16.86 -8.73 -4.14
C ASN A 139 -16.43 -10.04 -3.50
N GLN A 140 -15.13 -10.31 -3.44
CA GLN A 140 -14.58 -11.54 -2.87
C GLN A 140 -13.09 -11.35 -2.57
N SER A 141 -12.55 -12.17 -1.68
CA SER A 141 -11.11 -12.17 -1.43
C SER A 141 -10.35 -12.63 -2.66
N LEU A 142 -9.46 -11.78 -3.16
CA LEU A 142 -8.64 -12.08 -4.32
C LEU A 142 -7.19 -12.34 -3.89
N PHE A 143 -6.64 -13.47 -4.31
CA PHE A 143 -5.22 -13.76 -4.16
C PHE A 143 -4.52 -13.59 -5.51
N LEU A 144 -3.40 -12.92 -5.49
CA LEU A 144 -2.54 -12.78 -6.65
C LEU A 144 -1.16 -13.36 -6.38
N SER A 145 -0.56 -13.90 -7.44
CA SER A 145 0.84 -14.33 -7.43
C SER A 145 1.58 -13.49 -8.47
N LEU A 146 2.57 -12.77 -8.01
CA LEU A 146 3.40 -11.90 -8.85
C LEU A 146 4.78 -12.52 -8.99
N ILE A 147 5.17 -12.82 -10.22
CA ILE A 147 6.49 -13.38 -10.52
C ILE A 147 7.24 -12.35 -11.34
N HIS A 148 8.41 -11.95 -10.84
CA HIS A 148 9.29 -11.03 -11.54
C HIS A 148 10.39 -11.83 -12.24
N ILE A 149 10.40 -11.73 -13.56
CA ILE A 149 11.41 -12.38 -14.39
C ILE A 149 12.44 -11.36 -14.84
#